data_b8d2fa3736b72424c240df1afd874fc6
#
_entry.id   b8d2fa3736b72424c240df1afd874fc6
#
_cell.length_a   1.000
_cell.length_b   1.000
_cell.length_c   1.000
_cell.angle_alpha   90.00
_cell.angle_beta   90.00
_cell.angle_gamma   90.00
#
_symmetry.space_group_name_H-M   'P 1'
#
loop_
_entity.id
_entity.type
_entity.pdbx_description
1 polymer ?
#
loop_
_entity_poly.entity_id
_entity_poly.type
_entity_poly.pdbx_seq_one_letter_code
_entity_poly.pdbx_strand_id
1 'polypeptide(L)'
;MKAAFTSFKFIKFSSLLIVLIGISCMKAIGQDTVLPTFIKPDYNFVEFGDSAEFLKVKRGLEQARTSGFVVAHFGDSHVQPDFSTTEMRRILQEIGGDGGRGMIFPYSIAKSYSHSDYKSSFTGSWESANSMHTTPKIPLGVSGFVSKTQDSAASFTIAITRPLPIGPKTIKLICDNPNNAFTIKLSLNNKLMRGTAIEPNVITFQSPVSFDTLSVEISKVKFTNEPFQLYGLVLESGTPGVICHNLGVGGARFDAILQQKLFKSQIGILNPDLFILDWGTNDIIAGNAIPTGLRENINATINMIRQQFPNAAIMLTSVQDMNRRGRNITSAKSFANFVREIAKENKCLFYDWFRVSGGARKMKKWVAAQYAGKDNIHLTVKGYRLKGQLMGQAILNSLDSAASIQNIDSLWIANDTIPEPAKEVEQEKTTTNNKGSKYYVVKKGDTLSGIAARNKTTVTAIKKANGL
;
A
#
# COMPACT_ATOMS: atom_id res chain seq x y z
N MET A 1 -36.06 -60.58 31.46
CA MET A 1 -36.39 -59.14 31.35
C MET A 1 -35.51 -58.53 30.26
N LYS A 2 -36.12 -58.09 29.13
CA LYS A 2 -35.43 -57.50 27.97
C LYS A 2 -35.28 -56.03 28.19
N ALA A 3 -34.06 -55.50 28.09
CA ALA A 3 -33.77 -54.06 28.03
C ALA A 3 -33.55 -53.66 26.58
N ALA A 4 -34.34 -52.71 26.07
CA ALA A 4 -34.28 -52.19 24.73
C ALA A 4 -33.19 -51.10 24.60
N PHE A 5 -32.31 -51.22 23.60
CA PHE A 5 -31.39 -50.18 23.18
C PHE A 5 -32.10 -49.27 22.17
N THR A 6 -32.26 -47.98 22.50
CA THR A 6 -32.71 -46.94 21.59
C THR A 6 -31.46 -46.27 20.97
N SER A 7 -31.35 -46.42 19.65
CA SER A 7 -30.29 -45.77 18.86
C SER A 7 -30.62 -44.30 18.67
N PHE A 8 -29.73 -43.41 19.13
CA PHE A 8 -29.75 -41.98 18.78
C PHE A 8 -29.11 -41.78 17.43
N LYS A 9 -29.89 -41.31 16.45
CA LYS A 9 -29.38 -40.78 15.19
C LYS A 9 -28.75 -39.40 15.41
N PHE A 10 -27.44 -39.30 15.23
CA PHE A 10 -26.77 -38.02 15.09
C PHE A 10 -27.10 -37.40 13.73
N ILE A 11 -27.87 -36.32 13.75
CA ILE A 11 -28.19 -35.51 12.58
C ILE A 11 -27.00 -34.60 12.28
N LYS A 12 -26.52 -34.69 11.04
CA LYS A 12 -25.49 -33.77 10.49
C LYS A 12 -26.04 -32.35 10.40
N PHE A 13 -25.68 -31.49 11.35
CA PHE A 13 -26.07 -30.06 11.38
C PHE A 13 -24.92 -29.09 11.15
N SER A 14 -23.78 -29.51 10.56
CA SER A 14 -22.62 -28.64 10.43
C SER A 14 -22.43 -27.97 9.07
N SER A 15 -23.08 -28.39 8.00
CA SER A 15 -22.88 -27.81 6.66
C SER A 15 -23.86 -26.69 6.29
N LEU A 16 -25.02 -26.61 6.94
CA LEU A 16 -26.05 -25.60 6.62
C LEU A 16 -25.80 -24.26 7.35
N LEU A 17 -25.13 -24.30 8.49
CA LEU A 17 -24.85 -23.07 9.27
C LEU A 17 -23.76 -22.20 8.64
N ILE A 18 -22.80 -22.81 7.94
CA ILE A 18 -21.70 -22.07 7.29
C ILE A 18 -22.21 -21.33 6.05
N VAL A 19 -23.15 -21.90 5.29
CA VAL A 19 -23.75 -21.26 4.10
C VAL A 19 -24.66 -20.09 4.51
N LEU A 20 -25.39 -20.18 5.62
CA LEU A 20 -26.24 -19.10 6.12
C LEU A 20 -25.43 -17.92 6.71
N ILE A 21 -24.26 -18.17 7.32
CA ILE A 21 -23.35 -17.12 7.78
C ILE A 21 -22.71 -16.40 6.59
N GLY A 22 -22.34 -17.11 5.51
CA GLY A 22 -21.79 -16.51 4.28
C GLY A 22 -22.77 -15.55 3.61
N ILE A 23 -24.04 -15.94 3.50
CA ILE A 23 -25.10 -15.11 2.88
C ILE A 23 -25.51 -13.94 3.79
N SER A 24 -25.45 -14.09 5.12
CA SER A 24 -25.72 -12.99 6.07
C SER A 24 -24.58 -11.97 6.15
N CYS A 25 -23.30 -12.39 6.00
CA CYS A 25 -22.16 -11.48 5.92
C CYS A 25 -22.17 -10.65 4.63
N MET A 26 -22.63 -11.18 3.51
CA MET A 26 -22.78 -10.39 2.27
C MET A 26 -23.79 -9.23 2.42
N LYS A 27 -24.76 -9.31 3.34
CA LYS A 27 -25.70 -8.20 3.63
C LYS A 27 -25.20 -7.21 4.68
N ALA A 28 -24.27 -7.57 5.54
CA ALA A 28 -23.75 -6.70 6.60
C ALA A 28 -22.63 -5.73 6.13
N ILE A 29 -22.02 -5.94 4.95
CA ILE A 29 -21.04 -5.02 4.35
C ILE A 29 -21.70 -3.92 3.52
N GLY A 30 -23.01 -3.95 3.38
CA GLY A 30 -23.80 -2.98 2.63
C GLY A 30 -24.33 -1.83 3.49
N GLN A 31 -23.49 -0.93 3.98
CA GLN A 31 -23.92 0.45 3.87
C GLN A 31 -23.88 0.78 2.37
N ASP A 32 -25.04 1.16 1.81
CA ASP A 32 -25.20 1.63 0.43
C ASP A 32 -24.35 2.89 0.16
N THR A 33 -23.04 2.74 0.18
CA THR A 33 -22.14 3.76 -0.33
C THR A 33 -22.22 3.68 -1.84
N VAL A 34 -23.06 4.51 -2.43
CA VAL A 34 -23.18 4.68 -3.87
C VAL A 34 -21.77 4.89 -4.42
N LEU A 35 -21.25 3.90 -5.13
CA LEU A 35 -19.93 3.99 -5.75
C LEU A 35 -19.94 5.14 -6.76
N PRO A 36 -18.83 5.90 -6.87
CA PRO A 36 -18.70 6.90 -7.92
C PRO A 36 -18.94 6.26 -9.29
N THR A 37 -19.67 6.94 -10.16
CA THR A 37 -20.07 6.43 -11.49
C THR A 37 -18.91 6.08 -12.43
N PHE A 38 -17.70 6.55 -12.14
CA PHE A 38 -16.51 6.20 -12.89
C PHE A 38 -15.85 4.89 -12.44
N ILE A 39 -16.21 4.33 -11.27
CA ILE A 39 -15.74 3.01 -10.84
C ILE A 39 -16.43 1.93 -11.69
N LYS A 40 -15.69 0.87 -11.98
CA LYS A 40 -16.13 -0.26 -12.78
C LYS A 40 -16.19 -1.53 -11.93
N PRO A 41 -17.28 -1.74 -11.14
CA PRO A 41 -17.38 -2.84 -10.19
C PRO A 41 -17.36 -4.22 -10.87
N ASP A 42 -17.82 -4.32 -12.12
CA ASP A 42 -17.82 -5.56 -12.90
C ASP A 42 -16.41 -6.14 -13.13
N TYR A 43 -15.37 -5.30 -12.99
CA TYR A 43 -13.96 -5.70 -13.09
C TYR A 43 -13.29 -5.85 -11.72
N ASN A 44 -14.04 -5.74 -10.62
CA ASN A 44 -13.47 -5.78 -9.27
C ASN A 44 -13.29 -7.21 -8.77
N PHE A 45 -12.34 -7.91 -9.34
CA PHE A 45 -11.91 -9.25 -8.96
C PHE A 45 -10.40 -9.42 -9.19
N VAL A 46 -9.83 -10.49 -8.62
CA VAL A 46 -8.44 -10.89 -8.84
C VAL A 46 -8.37 -11.83 -10.03
N GLU A 47 -7.58 -11.47 -11.03
CA GLU A 47 -7.29 -12.31 -12.20
C GLU A 47 -6.17 -13.29 -11.86
N PHE A 48 -6.20 -14.49 -12.41
CA PHE A 48 -5.13 -15.49 -12.22
C PHE A 48 -4.90 -16.34 -13.47
N GLY A 49 -3.62 -16.58 -13.77
CA GLY A 49 -3.21 -17.46 -14.88
C GLY A 49 -3.13 -18.93 -14.50
N ASP A 50 -3.07 -19.23 -13.20
CA ASP A 50 -3.01 -20.56 -12.63
C ASP A 50 -3.87 -20.62 -11.38
N SER A 51 -4.85 -21.53 -11.36
CA SER A 51 -5.75 -21.72 -10.23
C SER A 51 -5.01 -22.13 -8.94
N ALA A 52 -3.84 -22.77 -9.05
CA ALA A 52 -3.05 -23.16 -7.90
C ALA A 52 -2.58 -21.95 -7.06
N GLU A 53 -2.19 -20.85 -7.70
CA GLU A 53 -1.80 -19.63 -6.99
C GLU A 53 -2.98 -19.02 -6.24
N PHE A 54 -4.15 -19.02 -6.84
CA PHE A 54 -5.36 -18.52 -6.21
C PHE A 54 -5.82 -19.39 -5.05
N LEU A 55 -5.72 -20.71 -5.19
CA LEU A 55 -6.06 -21.67 -4.13
C LEU A 55 -5.21 -21.51 -2.88
N LYS A 56 -3.95 -21.04 -2.98
CA LYS A 56 -3.12 -20.71 -1.81
C LYS A 56 -3.78 -19.62 -0.98
N VAL A 57 -4.21 -18.52 -1.61
CA VAL A 57 -4.90 -17.40 -0.94
C VAL A 57 -6.23 -17.86 -0.33
N LYS A 58 -7.03 -18.61 -1.08
CA LYS A 58 -8.31 -19.14 -0.60
C LYS A 58 -8.13 -19.98 0.66
N ARG A 59 -7.28 -21.01 0.61
CA ARG A 59 -7.00 -21.89 1.76
C ARG A 59 -6.43 -21.12 2.95
N GLY A 60 -5.50 -20.19 2.68
CA GLY A 60 -4.91 -19.36 3.72
C GLY A 60 -5.96 -18.52 4.46
N LEU A 61 -6.86 -17.86 3.75
CA LEU A 61 -7.95 -17.09 4.36
C LEU A 61 -8.98 -17.96 5.09
N GLU A 62 -9.36 -19.11 4.54
CA GLU A 62 -10.25 -20.06 5.19
C GLU A 62 -9.69 -20.59 6.52
N GLN A 63 -8.37 -20.74 6.62
CA GLN A 63 -7.67 -21.25 7.78
C GLN A 63 -7.10 -20.15 8.69
N ALA A 64 -7.26 -18.88 8.33
CA ALA A 64 -6.60 -17.76 9.01
C ALA A 64 -6.90 -17.69 10.52
N ARG A 65 -8.11 -18.08 10.97
CA ARG A 65 -8.48 -18.09 12.40
C ARG A 65 -7.77 -19.17 13.20
N THR A 66 -7.16 -20.16 12.57
CA THR A 66 -6.46 -21.26 13.24
C THR A 66 -4.96 -21.24 13.04
N SER A 67 -4.47 -20.88 11.86
CA SER A 67 -3.04 -20.89 11.49
C SER A 67 -2.47 -19.52 11.17
N GLY A 68 -3.30 -18.47 11.07
CA GLY A 68 -2.91 -17.15 10.59
C GLY A 68 -2.87 -17.08 9.07
N PHE A 69 -2.90 -15.86 8.53
CA PHE A 69 -2.67 -15.55 7.12
C PHE A 69 -2.00 -14.18 7.01
N VAL A 70 -0.83 -14.13 6.41
CA VAL A 70 0.01 -12.93 6.39
C VAL A 70 0.12 -12.36 4.99
N VAL A 71 -0.22 -11.08 4.84
CA VAL A 71 -0.11 -10.31 3.60
C VAL A 71 1.02 -9.30 3.74
N ALA A 72 1.98 -9.31 2.81
CA ALA A 72 3.01 -8.27 2.67
C ALA A 72 2.65 -7.36 1.50
N HIS A 73 2.14 -6.16 1.79
CA HIS A 73 1.72 -5.17 0.78
C HIS A 73 2.84 -4.16 0.54
N PHE A 74 3.62 -4.40 -0.51
CA PHE A 74 4.66 -3.50 -0.98
C PHE A 74 4.08 -2.48 -1.95
N GLY A 75 4.67 -1.28 -1.97
CA GLY A 75 4.26 -0.24 -2.90
C GLY A 75 5.02 1.08 -2.72
N ASP A 76 4.49 2.10 -3.35
CA ASP A 76 5.06 3.45 -3.35
C ASP A 76 4.29 4.43 -2.42
N SER A 77 4.22 5.70 -2.80
CA SER A 77 3.45 6.73 -2.09
C SER A 77 1.94 6.47 -2.03
N HIS A 78 1.42 5.56 -2.85
CA HIS A 78 0.02 5.14 -2.79
C HIS A 78 -0.26 4.10 -1.69
N VAL A 79 0.78 3.42 -1.21
CA VAL A 79 0.69 2.42 -0.14
C VAL A 79 1.17 2.99 1.20
N GLN A 80 2.29 3.74 1.24
CA GLN A 80 2.90 4.23 2.47
C GLN A 80 1.93 4.89 3.47
N PRO A 81 0.93 5.72 3.09
CA PRO A 81 0.03 6.36 4.06
C PRO A 81 -0.88 5.39 4.85
N ASP A 82 -0.91 4.13 4.46
CA ASP A 82 -1.67 3.01 5.06
C ASP A 82 -3.21 3.12 4.99
N PHE A 83 -3.75 4.08 4.27
CA PHE A 83 -5.22 4.19 4.15
C PHE A 83 -5.82 3.03 3.35
N SER A 84 -5.17 2.63 2.25
CA SER A 84 -5.63 1.50 1.42
C SER A 84 -5.40 0.15 2.10
N THR A 85 -4.18 -0.07 2.63
CA THR A 85 -3.86 -1.31 3.35
C THR A 85 -4.72 -1.47 4.61
N THR A 86 -5.04 -0.38 5.32
CA THR A 86 -5.93 -0.42 6.50
C THR A 86 -7.34 -0.90 6.14
N GLU A 87 -7.93 -0.41 5.05
CA GLU A 87 -9.28 -0.86 4.67
C GLU A 87 -9.28 -2.30 4.14
N MET A 88 -8.27 -2.68 3.36
CA MET A 88 -8.08 -4.07 2.93
C MET A 88 -7.90 -5.00 4.14
N ARG A 89 -7.03 -4.62 5.10
CA ARG A 89 -6.80 -5.35 6.36
C ARG A 89 -8.10 -5.56 7.12
N ARG A 90 -8.89 -4.50 7.29
CA ARG A 90 -10.19 -4.56 7.98
C ARG A 90 -11.11 -5.60 7.36
N ILE A 91 -11.27 -5.59 6.04
CA ILE A 91 -12.14 -6.52 5.31
C ILE A 91 -11.65 -7.97 5.47
N LEU A 92 -10.35 -8.20 5.32
CA LEU A 92 -9.81 -9.55 5.44
C LEU A 92 -9.85 -10.07 6.88
N GLN A 93 -9.66 -9.19 7.87
CA GLN A 93 -9.76 -9.52 9.29
C GLN A 93 -11.19 -9.81 9.76
N GLU A 94 -12.20 -9.21 9.17
CA GLU A 94 -13.62 -9.55 9.46
C GLU A 94 -13.89 -11.03 9.19
N ILE A 95 -13.25 -11.61 8.17
CA ILE A 95 -13.40 -13.01 7.79
C ILE A 95 -12.39 -13.89 8.52
N GLY A 96 -11.11 -13.57 8.40
CA GLY A 96 -10.01 -14.40 8.88
C GLY A 96 -9.60 -14.16 10.34
N GLY A 97 -10.25 -13.23 11.06
CA GLY A 97 -9.84 -12.83 12.42
C GLY A 97 -8.70 -11.81 12.43
N ASP A 98 -8.51 -11.14 13.56
CA ASP A 98 -7.47 -10.13 13.73
C ASP A 98 -6.17 -10.78 14.22
N GLY A 99 -5.21 -10.96 13.31
CA GLY A 99 -3.85 -11.42 13.59
C GLY A 99 -2.90 -10.31 14.07
N GLY A 100 -3.31 -9.07 13.96
CA GLY A 100 -2.51 -7.92 14.39
C GLY A 100 -2.43 -6.80 13.34
N ARG A 101 -1.77 -5.72 13.76
CA ARG A 101 -1.60 -4.52 12.93
C ARG A 101 -0.52 -4.72 11.85
N GLY A 102 0.50 -5.51 12.14
CA GLY A 102 1.65 -5.70 11.25
C GLY A 102 2.76 -4.65 11.42
N MET A 103 3.54 -4.43 10.37
CA MET A 103 4.74 -3.59 10.36
C MET A 103 4.42 -2.13 10.65
N ILE A 104 5.24 -1.51 11.50
CA ILE A 104 5.30 -0.07 11.78
C ILE A 104 6.74 0.41 11.78
N PHE A 105 6.93 1.70 11.50
CA PHE A 105 8.24 2.36 11.56
C PHE A 105 8.07 3.76 12.16
N PRO A 106 8.99 4.25 13.02
CA PRO A 106 8.91 5.61 13.56
C PRO A 106 9.32 6.65 12.50
N TYR A 107 8.43 6.92 11.56
CA TYR A 107 8.71 7.73 10.35
C TYR A 107 9.23 9.14 10.62
N SER A 108 8.99 9.71 11.82
CA SER A 108 9.57 11.00 12.21
C SER A 108 11.10 10.99 12.18
N ILE A 109 11.74 9.87 12.55
CA ILE A 109 13.19 9.67 12.47
C ILE A 109 13.68 9.79 11.02
N ALA A 110 12.95 9.17 10.09
CA ALA A 110 13.29 9.18 8.67
C ALA A 110 12.81 10.45 7.95
N LYS A 111 12.26 11.43 8.67
CA LYS A 111 11.68 12.67 8.12
C LYS A 111 10.66 12.38 7.00
N SER A 112 9.91 11.30 7.17
CA SER A 112 8.88 10.83 6.25
C SER A 112 7.49 10.91 6.90
N TYR A 113 6.44 10.75 6.10
CA TYR A 113 5.07 10.77 6.63
C TYR A 113 4.69 9.41 7.22
N SER A 114 4.03 9.46 8.38
CA SER A 114 3.56 8.29 9.12
C SER A 114 2.33 7.65 8.47
N HIS A 115 2.08 6.40 8.85
CA HIS A 115 0.78 5.76 8.65
C HIS A 115 -0.33 6.53 9.39
N SER A 116 -1.57 6.29 8.98
CA SER A 116 -2.74 7.07 9.43
C SER A 116 -3.17 6.79 10.87
N ASP A 117 -2.73 5.67 11.44
CA ASP A 117 -3.20 5.12 12.71
C ASP A 117 -2.22 5.33 13.88
N TYR A 118 -1.07 5.99 13.63
CA TYR A 118 -0.14 6.39 14.69
C TYR A 118 0.67 7.64 14.32
N LYS A 119 1.27 8.25 15.32
CA LYS A 119 2.29 9.30 15.19
C LYS A 119 3.57 8.84 15.87
N SER A 120 4.71 9.36 15.43
CA SER A 120 5.99 9.09 16.07
C SER A 120 6.72 10.37 16.43
N SER A 121 7.55 10.30 17.47
CA SER A 121 8.52 11.32 17.88
C SER A 121 9.83 10.63 18.26
N PHE A 122 10.92 11.39 18.40
CA PHE A 122 12.22 10.84 18.71
C PHE A 122 13.10 11.84 19.43
N THR A 123 14.19 11.33 20.06
CA THR A 123 15.30 12.10 20.60
C THR A 123 16.62 11.54 20.05
N GLY A 124 17.69 12.33 20.16
CA GLY A 124 19.01 11.97 19.64
C GLY A 124 19.17 12.24 18.14
N SER A 125 20.34 11.93 17.62
CA SER A 125 20.73 12.13 16.22
C SER A 125 20.59 10.83 15.45
N TRP A 126 19.87 10.87 14.35
CA TRP A 126 19.62 9.71 13.50
C TRP A 126 19.94 10.01 12.05
N GLU A 127 20.60 9.07 11.40
CA GLU A 127 20.75 9.03 9.95
C GLU A 127 19.85 7.95 9.37
N SER A 128 19.11 8.29 8.31
CA SER A 128 18.11 7.38 7.73
C SER A 128 18.30 7.22 6.22
N ALA A 129 17.92 6.05 5.72
CA ALA A 129 17.82 5.75 4.29
C ALA A 129 16.53 4.96 4.01
N ASN A 130 16.07 4.99 2.76
CA ASN A 130 14.93 4.22 2.30
C ASN A 130 15.08 3.78 0.83
N SER A 131 14.20 2.91 0.38
CA SER A 131 14.25 2.28 -0.94
C SER A 131 13.71 3.17 -2.10
N MET A 132 13.44 4.45 -1.86
CA MET A 132 13.22 5.42 -2.93
C MET A 132 14.50 5.63 -3.76
N HIS A 133 15.67 5.50 -3.13
CA HIS A 133 16.97 5.68 -3.77
C HIS A 133 17.48 4.35 -4.33
N THR A 134 17.99 4.37 -5.55
CA THR A 134 18.55 3.18 -6.23
C THR A 134 19.87 2.68 -5.61
N THR A 135 20.57 3.53 -4.86
CA THR A 135 21.82 3.19 -4.15
C THR A 135 21.75 3.69 -2.72
N PRO A 136 21.05 2.99 -1.81
CA PRO A 136 20.96 3.39 -0.41
C PRO A 136 22.33 3.34 0.25
N LYS A 137 22.70 4.39 0.99
CA LYS A 137 23.99 4.50 1.70
C LYS A 137 24.08 3.54 2.90
N ILE A 138 22.95 3.14 3.46
CA ILE A 138 22.83 2.23 4.60
C ILE A 138 22.09 1.00 4.12
N PRO A 139 22.49 -0.24 4.48
CA PRO A 139 21.78 -1.45 4.12
C PRO A 139 20.32 -1.41 4.58
N LEU A 140 19.38 -1.54 3.65
CA LEU A 140 17.97 -1.51 3.94
C LEU A 140 17.45 -2.89 4.36
N GLY A 141 16.56 -2.89 5.36
CA GLY A 141 15.81 -4.06 5.81
C GLY A 141 14.46 -4.21 5.12
N VAL A 142 13.67 -5.14 5.63
CA VAL A 142 12.38 -5.58 5.06
C VAL A 142 11.33 -4.46 4.98
N SER A 143 11.39 -3.46 5.87
CA SER A 143 10.45 -2.32 5.82
C SER A 143 10.70 -1.35 4.66
N GLY A 144 11.84 -1.49 3.96
CA GLY A 144 12.30 -0.49 2.99
C GLY A 144 12.88 0.77 3.61
N PHE A 145 12.94 0.85 4.94
CA PHE A 145 13.54 1.91 5.73
C PHE A 145 14.64 1.37 6.65
N VAL A 146 15.60 2.22 6.99
CA VAL A 146 16.55 2.02 8.08
C VAL A 146 16.86 3.35 8.73
N SER A 147 17.05 3.34 10.04
CA SER A 147 17.58 4.49 10.79
C SER A 147 18.68 4.02 11.72
N LYS A 148 19.80 4.73 11.75
CA LYS A 148 20.95 4.41 12.62
C LYS A 148 21.30 5.55 13.53
N THR A 149 21.84 5.21 14.71
CA THR A 149 22.39 6.18 15.68
C THR A 149 23.66 5.64 16.32
N GLN A 150 24.54 6.56 16.71
CA GLN A 150 25.72 6.28 17.55
C GLN A 150 25.70 7.09 18.86
N ASP A 151 24.62 7.81 19.11
CA ASP A 151 24.49 8.61 20.33
C ASP A 151 24.60 7.75 21.58
N SER A 152 25.10 8.37 22.65
CA SER A 152 25.13 7.72 23.98
C SER A 152 23.75 7.40 24.49
N ALA A 153 22.74 8.19 24.11
CA ALA A 153 21.32 7.98 24.38
C ALA A 153 20.46 8.50 23.23
N ALA A 154 19.52 7.68 22.80
CA ALA A 154 18.53 8.02 21.77
C ALA A 154 17.21 7.32 22.11
N SER A 155 16.11 7.84 21.59
CA SER A 155 14.80 7.22 21.79
C SER A 155 13.85 7.49 20.64
N PHE A 156 12.78 6.70 20.58
CA PHE A 156 11.60 7.02 19.81
C PHE A 156 10.32 6.58 20.54
N THR A 157 9.23 7.28 20.23
CA THR A 157 7.91 6.96 20.75
C THR A 157 6.92 6.87 19.61
N ILE A 158 6.04 5.88 19.67
CA ILE A 158 4.90 5.69 18.77
C ILE A 158 3.63 5.84 19.59
N ALA A 159 2.82 6.86 19.27
CA ALA A 159 1.51 7.10 19.85
C ALA A 159 0.44 6.59 18.87
N ILE A 160 -0.30 5.58 19.27
CA ILE A 160 -1.39 4.97 18.52
C ILE A 160 -2.57 5.94 18.53
N THR A 161 -3.04 6.34 17.35
CA THR A 161 -4.17 7.28 17.21
C THR A 161 -5.49 6.57 16.92
N ARG A 162 -5.43 5.28 16.58
CA ARG A 162 -6.60 4.40 16.45
C ARG A 162 -6.43 3.25 17.41
N PRO A 163 -7.36 3.03 18.35
CA PRO A 163 -7.23 1.98 19.37
C PRO A 163 -6.89 0.61 18.75
N LEU A 164 -5.95 -0.07 19.38
CA LEU A 164 -5.68 -1.46 19.06
C LEU A 164 -6.81 -2.34 19.62
N PRO A 165 -7.16 -3.45 18.98
CA PRO A 165 -8.09 -4.42 19.53
C PRO A 165 -7.67 -4.86 20.94
N ILE A 166 -8.66 -5.11 21.81
CA ILE A 166 -8.41 -5.56 23.18
C ILE A 166 -7.75 -6.95 23.17
N GLY A 167 -6.83 -7.19 24.11
CA GLY A 167 -6.19 -8.48 24.29
C GLY A 167 -4.66 -8.43 24.17
N PRO A 168 -4.00 -9.59 24.28
CA PRO A 168 -2.55 -9.70 24.29
C PRO A 168 -1.95 -9.25 22.94
N LYS A 169 -0.72 -8.75 23.01
CA LYS A 169 0.05 -8.29 21.84
C LYS A 169 1.47 -8.84 21.90
N THR A 170 1.97 -9.22 20.73
CA THR A 170 3.38 -9.51 20.51
C THR A 170 4.01 -8.35 19.75
N ILE A 171 5.10 -7.82 20.26
CA ILE A 171 5.88 -6.76 19.62
C ILE A 171 7.24 -7.34 19.23
N LYS A 172 7.58 -7.33 17.95
CA LYS A 172 8.91 -7.70 17.46
C LYS A 172 9.64 -6.43 17.07
N LEU A 173 10.74 -6.11 17.73
CA LEU A 173 11.64 -5.02 17.35
C LEU A 173 12.73 -5.59 16.45
N ILE A 174 12.78 -5.14 15.21
CA ILE A 174 13.78 -5.55 14.20
C ILE A 174 14.91 -4.52 14.23
N CYS A 175 16.08 -4.90 14.72
CA CYS A 175 17.21 -4.01 14.90
C CYS A 175 18.53 -4.77 14.79
N ASP A 176 19.61 -4.03 14.50
CA ASP A 176 20.97 -4.51 14.62
C ASP A 176 21.63 -3.80 15.81
N ASN A 177 22.09 -4.58 16.77
CA ASN A 177 22.77 -4.13 17.99
C ASN A 177 24.14 -4.79 18.09
N PRO A 178 25.16 -4.20 17.43
CA PRO A 178 26.49 -4.80 17.27
C PRO A 178 27.12 -5.07 18.64
N ASN A 179 27.58 -6.32 18.85
CA ASN A 179 28.23 -6.78 20.08
C ASN A 179 27.43 -6.51 21.38
N ASN A 180 26.10 -6.33 21.28
CA ASN A 180 25.25 -5.88 22.40
C ASN A 180 25.81 -4.60 23.05
N ALA A 181 26.25 -3.66 22.23
CA ALA A 181 26.83 -2.40 22.70
C ALA A 181 25.78 -1.39 23.17
N PHE A 182 24.54 -1.63 22.89
CA PHE A 182 23.42 -0.78 23.31
C PHE A 182 22.44 -1.56 24.20
N THR A 183 22.03 -0.94 25.32
CA THR A 183 20.86 -1.41 26.09
C THR A 183 19.59 -0.86 25.46
N ILE A 184 18.60 -1.74 25.26
CA ILE A 184 17.32 -1.40 24.65
C ILE A 184 16.24 -1.60 25.70
N LYS A 185 15.46 -0.55 26.00
CA LYS A 185 14.32 -0.59 26.91
C LYS A 185 13.07 -0.24 26.14
N LEU A 186 12.09 -1.14 26.12
CA LEU A 186 10.78 -0.89 25.53
C LEU A 186 9.76 -0.72 26.64
N SER A 187 8.97 0.33 26.60
CA SER A 187 7.88 0.62 27.52
C SER A 187 6.55 0.74 26.77
N LEU A 188 5.49 0.19 27.34
CA LEU A 188 4.11 0.32 26.87
C LEU A 188 3.31 1.07 27.92
N ASN A 189 2.69 2.21 27.56
CA ASN A 189 2.00 3.10 28.50
C ASN A 189 2.85 3.39 29.75
N ASN A 190 4.14 3.72 29.54
CA ASN A 190 5.17 3.97 30.57
C ASN A 190 5.53 2.74 31.45
N LYS A 191 5.02 1.54 31.16
CA LYS A 191 5.39 0.31 31.85
C LYS A 191 6.50 -0.40 31.09
N LEU A 192 7.65 -0.60 31.76
CA LEU A 192 8.79 -1.32 31.17
C LEU A 192 8.42 -2.78 30.89
N MET A 193 8.77 -3.23 29.67
CA MET A 193 8.57 -4.60 29.22
C MET A 193 9.88 -5.37 29.20
N ARG A 194 9.80 -6.66 29.51
CA ARG A 194 10.94 -7.57 29.38
C ARG A 194 10.95 -8.16 27.97
N GLY A 195 12.04 -7.94 27.24
CA GLY A 195 12.26 -8.48 25.90
C GLY A 195 13.05 -9.79 25.94
N THR A 196 12.82 -10.64 24.97
CA THR A 196 13.56 -11.88 24.72
C THR A 196 14.11 -11.84 23.29
N ALA A 197 15.43 -11.98 23.14
CA ALA A 197 16.05 -12.18 21.82
C ALA A 197 15.87 -13.65 21.44
N ILE A 198 14.97 -13.94 20.50
CA ILE A 198 14.66 -15.29 20.03
C ILE A 198 15.41 -15.58 18.73
N GLU A 199 15.59 -14.56 17.90
CA GLU A 199 16.24 -14.66 16.59
C GLU A 199 17.34 -13.58 16.47
N PRO A 200 18.34 -13.77 15.62
CA PRO A 200 19.27 -12.70 15.30
C PRO A 200 18.52 -11.45 14.82
N ASN A 201 18.89 -10.31 15.37
CA ASN A 201 18.32 -9.00 15.01
C ASN A 201 16.82 -8.79 15.34
N VAL A 202 16.21 -9.66 16.19
CA VAL A 202 14.83 -9.52 16.64
C VAL A 202 14.73 -9.63 18.14
N ILE A 203 14.15 -8.63 18.78
CA ILE A 203 13.79 -8.66 20.19
C ILE A 203 12.27 -8.70 20.30
N THR A 204 11.76 -9.75 20.93
CA THR A 204 10.32 -9.97 21.10
C THR A 204 9.87 -9.59 22.50
N PHE A 205 8.78 -8.84 22.58
CA PHE A 205 8.11 -8.44 23.82
C PHE A 205 6.68 -8.92 23.81
N GLN A 206 6.20 -9.37 24.98
CA GLN A 206 4.83 -9.84 25.14
C GLN A 206 4.07 -8.88 26.08
N SER A 207 2.93 -8.37 25.63
CA SER A 207 2.02 -7.59 26.45
C SER A 207 0.72 -8.37 26.66
N PRO A 208 0.22 -8.53 27.89
CA PRO A 208 -1.06 -9.18 28.14
C PRO A 208 -2.25 -8.31 27.76
N VAL A 209 -2.04 -7.02 27.52
CA VAL A 209 -3.08 -6.03 27.24
C VAL A 209 -2.70 -5.13 26.05
N SER A 210 -3.70 -4.48 25.46
CA SER A 210 -3.50 -3.42 24.47
C SER A 210 -2.85 -2.18 25.09
N PHE A 211 -2.26 -1.34 24.27
CA PHE A 211 -1.57 -0.12 24.66
C PHE A 211 -1.81 1.00 23.63
N ASP A 212 -1.64 2.26 24.08
CA ASP A 212 -1.78 3.45 23.23
C ASP A 212 -0.42 4.08 22.90
N THR A 213 0.60 3.81 23.73
CA THR A 213 1.94 4.36 23.56
C THR A 213 2.99 3.28 23.70
N LEU A 214 3.90 3.25 22.73
CA LEU A 214 5.09 2.41 22.74
C LEU A 214 6.32 3.33 22.67
N SER A 215 7.24 3.21 23.63
CA SER A 215 8.50 3.96 23.67
C SER A 215 9.67 3.00 23.70
N VAL A 216 10.72 3.33 22.93
CA VAL A 216 11.99 2.58 22.93
C VAL A 216 13.12 3.56 23.26
N GLU A 217 13.85 3.24 24.33
CA GLU A 217 15.06 3.93 24.75
C GLU A 217 16.28 3.09 24.42
N ILE A 218 17.30 3.72 23.86
CA ILE A 218 18.55 3.09 23.41
C ILE A 218 19.70 3.83 24.11
N SER A 219 20.52 3.09 24.86
CA SER A 219 21.63 3.66 25.60
C SER A 219 22.90 2.87 25.31
N LYS A 220 23.96 3.54 24.87
CA LYS A 220 25.28 2.94 24.62
C LYS A 220 25.94 2.56 25.94
N VAL A 221 26.28 1.30 26.11
CA VAL A 221 26.89 0.75 27.33
C VAL A 221 28.28 0.17 27.12
N LYS A 222 28.65 -0.05 25.85
CA LYS A 222 30.00 -0.48 25.47
C LYS A 222 30.53 0.39 24.35
N PHE A 223 31.84 0.54 24.28
CA PHE A 223 32.47 1.22 23.14
C PHE A 223 32.25 0.41 21.86
N THR A 224 31.79 1.07 20.81
CA THR A 224 31.68 0.54 19.47
C THR A 224 31.71 1.68 18.46
N ASN A 225 32.35 1.45 17.30
CA ASN A 225 32.30 2.33 16.14
C ASN A 225 31.10 2.00 15.23
N GLU A 226 30.39 0.89 15.49
CA GLU A 226 29.24 0.48 14.72
C GLU A 226 27.97 1.11 15.32
N PRO A 227 27.05 1.61 14.48
CA PRO A 227 25.81 2.20 14.95
C PRO A 227 24.80 1.13 15.37
N PHE A 228 23.91 1.48 16.31
CA PHE A 228 22.64 0.81 16.43
C PHE A 228 21.81 1.09 15.17
N GLN A 229 21.16 0.06 14.59
CA GLN A 229 20.32 0.19 13.40
C GLN A 229 18.89 -0.33 13.68
N LEU A 230 17.90 0.47 13.30
CA LEU A 230 16.48 0.15 13.42
C LEU A 230 15.89 -0.11 12.04
N TYR A 231 15.22 -1.25 11.89
CA TYR A 231 14.54 -1.64 10.65
C TYR A 231 13.01 -1.60 10.77
N GLY A 232 12.45 -1.53 11.96
CA GLY A 232 11.03 -1.39 12.25
C GLY A 232 10.56 -2.25 13.41
N LEU A 233 9.24 -2.27 13.59
CA LEU A 233 8.58 -3.12 14.59
C LEU A 233 7.40 -3.83 13.93
N VAL A 234 7.04 -5.00 14.47
CA VAL A 234 5.81 -5.71 14.08
C VAL A 234 4.90 -5.80 15.28
N LEU A 235 3.64 -5.44 15.10
CA LEU A 235 2.59 -5.59 16.13
C LEU A 235 1.65 -6.73 15.71
N GLU A 236 1.70 -7.83 16.45
CA GLU A 236 0.84 -9.00 16.26
C GLU A 236 -0.19 -9.10 17.39
N SER A 237 -1.34 -9.69 17.12
CA SER A 237 -2.26 -10.09 18.18
C SER A 237 -1.79 -11.38 18.83
N GLY A 238 -2.30 -11.70 20.03
CA GLY A 238 -2.00 -12.97 20.71
C GLY A 238 -2.81 -14.16 20.16
N THR A 239 -3.58 -13.95 19.09
CA THR A 239 -4.43 -14.99 18.48
C THR A 239 -4.15 -15.05 16.97
N PRO A 240 -4.24 -16.22 16.33
CA PRO A 240 -4.17 -16.33 14.88
C PRO A 240 -5.24 -15.48 14.20
N GLY A 241 -4.92 -15.01 13.02
CA GLY A 241 -5.79 -14.17 12.20
C GLY A 241 -5.05 -13.60 10.99
N VAL A 242 -5.65 -12.64 10.32
CA VAL A 242 -5.02 -11.96 9.17
C VAL A 242 -4.14 -10.82 9.67
N ILE A 243 -2.90 -10.79 9.17
CA ILE A 243 -1.98 -9.65 9.30
C ILE A 243 -1.75 -9.07 7.90
N CYS A 244 -1.91 -7.76 7.74
CA CYS A 244 -1.51 -7.08 6.52
C CYS A 244 -0.40 -6.07 6.85
N HIS A 245 0.84 -6.42 6.50
CA HIS A 245 1.97 -5.51 6.62
C HIS A 245 1.89 -4.45 5.52
N ASN A 246 1.96 -3.17 5.90
CA ASN A 246 2.19 -2.10 4.95
C ASN A 246 3.70 -1.89 4.81
N LEU A 247 4.21 -2.08 3.61
CA LEU A 247 5.62 -1.97 3.25
C LEU A 247 5.81 -0.95 2.10
N GLY A 248 4.97 0.09 2.10
CA GLY A 248 5.03 1.18 1.14
C GLY A 248 6.15 2.15 1.46
N VAL A 249 6.86 2.61 0.42
CA VAL A 249 7.90 3.65 0.49
C VAL A 249 7.65 4.68 -0.60
N GLY A 250 7.36 5.93 -0.21
CA GLY A 250 7.09 7.00 -1.16
C GLY A 250 8.23 7.18 -2.16
N GLY A 251 7.89 7.21 -3.45
CA GLY A 251 8.87 7.33 -4.52
C GLY A 251 9.51 6.02 -5.00
N ALA A 252 9.27 4.91 -4.31
CA ALA A 252 9.80 3.60 -4.70
C ALA A 252 9.27 3.12 -6.05
N ARG A 253 10.06 2.27 -6.71
CA ARG A 253 9.77 1.62 -7.99
C ARG A 253 9.82 0.10 -7.84
N PHE A 254 9.58 -0.62 -8.93
CA PHE A 254 9.64 -2.08 -8.93
C PHE A 254 11.02 -2.68 -8.58
N ASP A 255 12.08 -1.91 -8.71
CA ASP A 255 13.42 -2.33 -8.28
C ASP A 255 13.70 -2.12 -6.78
N ALA A 256 12.75 -1.55 -6.02
CA ALA A 256 12.95 -1.18 -4.63
C ALA A 256 13.36 -2.37 -3.73
N ILE A 257 12.71 -3.52 -3.86
CA ILE A 257 13.08 -4.71 -3.08
C ILE A 257 14.50 -5.18 -3.45
N LEU A 258 14.91 -5.07 -4.70
CA LEU A 258 16.24 -5.49 -5.17
C LEU A 258 17.36 -4.63 -4.54
N GLN A 259 17.02 -3.43 -4.07
CA GLN A 259 17.95 -2.53 -3.37
C GLN A 259 18.04 -2.82 -1.86
N GLN A 260 17.15 -3.64 -1.31
CA GLN A 260 17.10 -3.98 0.12
C GLN A 260 18.05 -5.13 0.44
N LYS A 261 19.32 -4.83 0.75
CA LYS A 261 20.37 -5.82 0.98
C LYS A 261 20.02 -6.86 2.05
N LEU A 262 19.24 -6.47 3.06
CA LEU A 262 18.83 -7.33 4.15
C LEU A 262 17.43 -7.96 3.94
N PHE A 263 16.81 -7.75 2.77
CA PHE A 263 15.50 -8.30 2.49
C PHE A 263 15.45 -9.80 2.75
N LYS A 264 16.39 -10.53 2.14
CA LYS A 264 16.43 -12.00 2.24
C LYS A 264 16.57 -12.53 3.67
N SER A 265 17.34 -11.85 4.53
CA SER A 265 17.55 -12.26 5.91
C SER A 265 16.41 -11.84 6.85
N GLN A 266 15.61 -10.83 6.47
CA GLN A 266 14.59 -10.28 7.36
C GLN A 266 13.15 -10.60 6.95
N ILE A 267 12.87 -10.93 5.69
CA ILE A 267 11.50 -11.17 5.22
C ILE A 267 10.85 -12.38 5.93
N GLY A 268 11.66 -13.36 6.35
CA GLY A 268 11.21 -14.50 7.16
C GLY A 268 10.59 -14.10 8.51
N ILE A 269 10.98 -12.95 9.08
CA ILE A 269 10.39 -12.41 10.33
C ILE A 269 8.90 -12.12 10.14
N LEU A 270 8.50 -11.71 8.93
CA LEU A 270 7.12 -11.44 8.56
C LEU A 270 6.38 -12.69 8.10
N ASN A 271 7.08 -13.64 7.51
CA ASN A 271 6.59 -14.91 6.97
C ASN A 271 5.31 -14.79 6.13
N PRO A 272 5.32 -14.06 4.99
CA PRO A 272 4.12 -13.80 4.22
C PRO A 272 3.59 -15.01 3.45
N ASP A 273 2.26 -15.16 3.41
CA ASP A 273 1.52 -16.10 2.56
C ASP A 273 1.12 -15.46 1.22
N LEU A 274 0.97 -14.13 1.20
CA LEU A 274 0.63 -13.34 0.02
C LEU A 274 1.53 -12.10 -0.07
N PHE A 275 2.21 -11.95 -1.19
CA PHE A 275 2.93 -10.73 -1.57
C PHE A 275 2.09 -9.92 -2.54
N ILE A 276 1.77 -8.66 -2.20
CA ILE A 276 1.13 -7.71 -3.11
C ILE A 276 2.18 -6.70 -3.55
N LEU A 277 2.42 -6.60 -4.86
CA LEU A 277 3.40 -5.71 -5.48
C LEU A 277 2.66 -4.57 -6.18
N ASP A 278 2.42 -3.47 -5.45
CA ASP A 278 1.60 -2.32 -5.85
C ASP A 278 2.47 -1.11 -6.20
N TRP A 279 3.39 -1.31 -7.15
CA TRP A 279 4.25 -0.27 -7.73
C TRP A 279 3.85 0.06 -9.17
N GLY A 280 4.54 1.02 -9.75
CA GLY A 280 4.45 1.39 -11.16
C GLY A 280 4.29 2.88 -11.39
N THR A 281 3.68 3.61 -10.44
CA THR A 281 3.49 5.06 -10.58
C THR A 281 4.81 5.77 -10.88
N ASN A 282 5.85 5.50 -10.09
CA ASN A 282 7.15 6.15 -10.24
C ASN A 282 7.97 5.59 -11.41
N ASP A 283 7.63 4.39 -11.88
CA ASP A 283 8.27 3.79 -13.06
C ASP A 283 7.83 4.51 -14.34
N ILE A 284 6.54 4.84 -14.47
CA ILE A 284 5.97 5.34 -15.72
C ILE A 284 5.65 6.84 -15.73
N ILE A 285 5.71 7.54 -14.58
CA ILE A 285 5.29 8.95 -14.47
C ILE A 285 6.15 9.92 -15.28
N ALA A 286 7.38 9.53 -15.63
CA ALA A 286 8.31 10.38 -16.36
C ALA A 286 8.00 10.50 -17.85
N GLY A 287 7.26 9.54 -18.44
CA GLY A 287 7.05 9.48 -19.89
C GLY A 287 5.76 8.76 -20.30
N ASN A 288 5.61 8.59 -21.60
CA ASN A 288 4.46 7.93 -22.22
C ASN A 288 4.81 6.53 -22.76
N ALA A 289 5.92 5.94 -22.29
CA ALA A 289 6.39 4.61 -22.67
C ALA A 289 6.72 3.79 -21.41
N ILE A 290 6.73 2.48 -21.57
CA ILE A 290 7.22 1.54 -20.55
C ILE A 290 8.75 1.65 -20.53
N PRO A 291 9.39 1.86 -19.36
CA PRO A 291 10.86 1.95 -19.28
C PRO A 291 11.54 0.64 -19.69
N THR A 292 12.67 0.77 -20.38
CA THR A 292 13.56 -0.36 -20.64
C THR A 292 14.06 -0.97 -19.31
N GLY A 293 14.14 -2.29 -19.21
CA GLY A 293 14.58 -3.00 -18.00
C GLY A 293 13.49 -3.21 -16.94
N LEU A 294 12.28 -2.65 -17.13
CA LEU A 294 11.21 -2.83 -16.13
C LEU A 294 10.73 -4.28 -16.04
N ARG A 295 10.66 -5.03 -17.15
CA ARG A 295 10.31 -6.46 -17.16
C ARG A 295 11.31 -7.28 -16.37
N GLU A 296 12.57 -6.99 -16.57
CA GLU A 296 13.68 -7.65 -15.87
C GLU A 296 13.60 -7.40 -14.36
N ASN A 297 13.32 -6.16 -13.94
CA ASN A 297 13.18 -5.82 -12.53
C ASN A 297 11.97 -6.52 -11.88
N ILE A 298 10.82 -6.57 -12.57
CA ILE A 298 9.64 -7.27 -12.07
C ILE A 298 9.93 -8.77 -11.94
N ASN A 299 10.51 -9.38 -12.99
CA ASN A 299 10.84 -10.80 -12.98
C ASN A 299 11.89 -11.14 -11.90
N ALA A 300 12.92 -10.31 -11.72
CA ALA A 300 13.91 -10.49 -10.67
C ALA A 300 13.29 -10.43 -9.27
N THR A 301 12.35 -9.50 -9.06
CA THR A 301 11.61 -9.38 -7.80
C THR A 301 10.76 -10.63 -7.54
N ILE A 302 9.99 -11.10 -8.53
CA ILE A 302 9.17 -12.31 -8.41
C ILE A 302 10.07 -13.53 -8.11
N ASN A 303 11.18 -13.71 -8.84
CA ASN A 303 12.09 -14.81 -8.65
C ASN A 303 12.74 -14.79 -7.26
N MET A 304 13.14 -13.63 -6.76
CA MET A 304 13.72 -13.49 -5.43
C MET A 304 12.71 -13.88 -4.33
N ILE A 305 11.44 -13.50 -4.48
CA ILE A 305 10.37 -13.88 -3.53
C ILE A 305 10.15 -15.40 -3.59
N ARG A 306 10.00 -15.99 -4.78
CA ARG A 306 9.72 -17.43 -4.95
C ARG A 306 10.84 -18.34 -4.45
N GLN A 307 12.10 -17.89 -4.57
CA GLN A 307 13.24 -18.65 -4.03
C GLN A 307 13.16 -18.83 -2.51
N GLN A 308 12.56 -17.87 -1.80
CA GLN A 308 12.44 -17.92 -0.34
C GLN A 308 11.08 -18.41 0.14
N PHE A 309 10.03 -18.10 -0.61
CA PHE A 309 8.63 -18.40 -0.29
C PHE A 309 7.93 -19.13 -1.44
N PRO A 310 8.32 -20.38 -1.76
CA PRO A 310 7.75 -21.12 -2.90
C PRO A 310 6.24 -21.39 -2.73
N ASN A 311 5.77 -21.39 -1.49
CA ASN A 311 4.36 -21.63 -1.17
C ASN A 311 3.52 -20.35 -1.06
N ALA A 312 4.14 -19.16 -1.01
CA ALA A 312 3.40 -17.91 -0.99
C ALA A 312 2.83 -17.57 -2.37
N ALA A 313 1.69 -16.90 -2.39
CA ALA A 313 1.14 -16.31 -3.60
C ALA A 313 1.74 -14.92 -3.85
N ILE A 314 1.81 -14.53 -5.14
CA ILE A 314 2.26 -13.19 -5.54
C ILE A 314 1.16 -12.55 -6.37
N MET A 315 0.75 -11.33 -5.99
CA MET A 315 -0.21 -10.50 -6.71
C MET A 315 0.46 -9.23 -7.22
N LEU A 316 0.41 -9.00 -8.52
CA LEU A 316 0.80 -7.75 -9.14
C LEU A 316 -0.42 -6.84 -9.27
N THR A 317 -0.23 -5.53 -9.23
CA THR A 317 -1.30 -4.57 -9.48
C THR A 317 -0.96 -3.62 -10.61
N SER A 318 -1.97 -3.09 -11.30
CA SER A 318 -1.79 -1.94 -12.18
C SER A 318 -1.94 -0.63 -11.42
N VAL A 319 -1.56 0.50 -12.04
CA VAL A 319 -1.74 1.84 -11.49
C VAL A 319 -3.04 2.47 -12.00
N GLN A 320 -3.56 3.48 -11.29
CA GLN A 320 -4.69 4.28 -11.80
C GLN A 320 -4.27 5.20 -12.94
N ASP A 321 -5.26 5.75 -13.66
CA ASP A 321 -5.04 6.90 -14.55
C ASP A 321 -4.42 8.08 -13.78
N MET A 322 -3.56 8.84 -14.44
CA MET A 322 -2.92 10.00 -13.82
C MET A 322 -2.59 11.10 -14.85
N ASN A 323 -2.46 12.33 -14.33
CA ASN A 323 -2.01 13.46 -15.15
C ASN A 323 -0.80 14.12 -14.49
N ARG A 324 0.18 14.49 -15.28
CA ARG A 324 1.36 15.24 -14.83
C ARG A 324 1.50 16.52 -15.65
N ARG A 325 1.62 17.65 -14.97
CA ARG A 325 1.75 18.97 -15.60
C ARG A 325 0.63 19.26 -16.64
N GLY A 326 -0.61 18.87 -16.30
CA GLY A 326 -1.78 19.07 -17.15
C GLY A 326 -1.97 18.07 -18.30
N ARG A 327 -1.01 17.14 -18.51
CA ARG A 327 -1.06 16.11 -19.56
C ARG A 327 -1.36 14.74 -18.98
N ASN A 328 -2.20 13.97 -19.65
CA ASN A 328 -2.49 12.58 -19.26
C ASN A 328 -1.27 11.69 -19.51
N ILE A 329 -0.97 10.80 -18.58
CA ILE A 329 0.08 9.79 -18.70
C ILE A 329 -0.51 8.56 -19.40
N THR A 330 -0.34 8.51 -20.71
CA THR A 330 -0.95 7.47 -21.56
C THR A 330 -0.35 6.07 -21.32
N SER A 331 0.87 6.00 -20.81
CA SER A 331 1.53 4.74 -20.43
C SER A 331 0.82 3.98 -19.32
N ALA A 332 -0.12 4.57 -18.56
CA ALA A 332 -0.86 3.85 -17.51
C ALA A 332 -1.67 2.67 -18.08
N LYS A 333 -2.34 2.84 -19.24
CA LYS A 333 -3.04 1.75 -19.94
C LYS A 333 -2.06 0.67 -20.42
N SER A 334 -0.98 1.09 -21.08
CA SER A 334 0.04 0.16 -21.57
C SER A 334 0.71 -0.59 -20.43
N PHE A 335 0.94 0.07 -19.29
CA PHE A 335 1.49 -0.54 -18.09
C PHE A 335 0.55 -1.58 -17.50
N ALA A 336 -0.76 -1.33 -17.44
CA ALA A 336 -1.72 -2.32 -16.94
C ALA A 336 -1.67 -3.61 -17.77
N ASN A 337 -1.67 -3.50 -19.11
CA ASN A 337 -1.52 -4.66 -20.00
C ASN A 337 -0.18 -5.35 -19.83
N PHE A 338 0.92 -4.58 -19.76
CA PHE A 338 2.28 -5.09 -19.59
C PHE A 338 2.45 -5.90 -18.29
N VAL A 339 1.94 -5.39 -17.17
CA VAL A 339 2.03 -6.10 -15.88
C VAL A 339 1.12 -7.33 -15.86
N ARG A 340 -0.06 -7.26 -16.52
CA ARG A 340 -0.93 -8.43 -16.68
C ARG A 340 -0.25 -9.56 -17.44
N GLU A 341 0.45 -9.25 -18.56
CA GLU A 341 1.22 -10.25 -19.31
C GLU A 341 2.30 -10.89 -18.44
N ILE A 342 3.06 -10.10 -17.68
CA ILE A 342 4.09 -10.60 -16.76
C ILE A 342 3.46 -11.47 -15.68
N ALA A 343 2.31 -11.07 -15.12
CA ALA A 343 1.60 -11.87 -14.13
C ALA A 343 1.19 -13.23 -14.70
N LYS A 344 0.66 -13.27 -15.91
CA LYS A 344 0.29 -14.51 -16.61
C LYS A 344 1.51 -15.41 -16.87
N GLU A 345 2.59 -14.86 -17.44
CA GLU A 345 3.84 -15.59 -17.73
C GLU A 345 4.45 -16.20 -16.48
N ASN A 346 4.38 -15.47 -15.36
CA ASN A 346 4.94 -15.90 -14.08
C ASN A 346 3.92 -16.62 -13.19
N LYS A 347 2.72 -16.95 -13.66
CA LYS A 347 1.66 -17.59 -12.86
C LYS A 347 1.33 -16.83 -11.58
N CYS A 348 1.42 -15.49 -11.60
CA CYS A 348 1.04 -14.61 -10.50
C CYS A 348 -0.45 -14.26 -10.59
N LEU A 349 -1.00 -13.80 -9.48
CA LEU A 349 -2.28 -13.11 -9.43
C LEU A 349 -2.12 -11.69 -9.97
N PHE A 350 -3.22 -11.12 -10.48
CA PHE A 350 -3.23 -9.75 -10.98
C PHE A 350 -4.49 -9.01 -10.56
N TYR A 351 -4.35 -7.76 -10.09
CA TYR A 351 -5.45 -6.87 -9.80
C TYR A 351 -5.40 -5.64 -10.70
N ASP A 352 -6.36 -5.52 -11.63
CA ASP A 352 -6.41 -4.43 -12.61
C ASP A 352 -7.02 -3.16 -12.02
N TRP A 353 -6.27 -2.48 -11.14
CA TRP A 353 -6.70 -1.21 -10.57
C TRP A 353 -6.96 -0.13 -11.62
N PHE A 354 -6.22 -0.13 -12.76
CA PHE A 354 -6.46 0.80 -13.85
C PHE A 354 -7.90 0.71 -14.36
N ARG A 355 -8.38 -0.50 -14.62
CA ARG A 355 -9.71 -0.73 -15.14
C ARG A 355 -10.78 -0.49 -14.08
N VAL A 356 -10.61 -1.02 -12.88
CA VAL A 356 -11.53 -0.85 -11.76
C VAL A 356 -11.72 0.64 -11.44
N SER A 357 -10.65 1.43 -11.46
CA SER A 357 -10.70 2.88 -11.23
C SER A 357 -11.29 3.70 -12.37
N GLY A 358 -11.74 3.03 -13.46
CA GLY A 358 -12.45 3.64 -14.59
C GLY A 358 -11.65 3.79 -15.87
N GLY A 359 -10.37 3.39 -15.90
CA GLY A 359 -9.52 3.42 -17.09
C GLY A 359 -9.03 4.83 -17.44
N ALA A 360 -8.63 4.99 -18.70
CA ALA A 360 -8.01 6.23 -19.19
C ALA A 360 -8.87 7.49 -19.01
N ARG A 361 -8.21 8.62 -18.77
CA ARG A 361 -8.80 9.96 -18.69
C ARG A 361 -9.87 10.12 -17.58
N LYS A 362 -9.78 9.31 -16.51
CA LYS A 362 -10.73 9.38 -15.39
C LYS A 362 -10.20 10.18 -14.20
N MET A 363 -8.89 10.45 -14.10
CA MET A 363 -8.30 11.18 -12.96
C MET A 363 -8.98 12.53 -12.70
N LYS A 364 -9.36 13.27 -13.74
CA LYS A 364 -10.12 14.53 -13.55
C LYS A 364 -11.47 14.31 -12.84
N LYS A 365 -12.15 13.19 -13.10
CA LYS A 365 -13.40 12.84 -12.42
C LYS A 365 -13.14 12.47 -10.96
N TRP A 366 -12.03 11.76 -10.67
CA TRP A 366 -11.59 11.47 -9.31
C TRP A 366 -11.33 12.74 -8.52
N VAL A 367 -10.64 13.74 -9.12
CA VAL A 367 -10.38 15.04 -8.48
C VAL A 367 -11.67 15.80 -8.24
N ALA A 368 -12.56 15.89 -9.25
CA ALA A 368 -13.84 16.59 -9.13
C ALA A 368 -14.74 16.01 -8.03
N ALA A 369 -14.72 14.68 -7.85
CA ALA A 369 -15.45 13.97 -6.80
C ALA A 369 -14.69 13.90 -5.46
N GLN A 370 -13.55 14.60 -5.34
CA GLN A 370 -12.71 14.67 -4.12
C GLN A 370 -12.11 13.31 -3.69
N TYR A 371 -11.97 12.36 -4.59
CA TYR A 371 -11.26 11.10 -4.36
C TYR A 371 -9.77 11.16 -4.74
N ALA A 372 -9.34 12.17 -5.50
CA ALA A 372 -7.93 12.41 -5.82
C ALA A 372 -7.51 13.85 -5.50
N GLY A 373 -6.21 14.03 -5.27
CA GLY A 373 -5.59 15.32 -5.01
C GLY A 373 -5.48 16.20 -6.25
N LYS A 374 -5.27 17.50 -6.04
CA LYS A 374 -5.10 18.50 -7.11
C LYS A 374 -3.86 18.27 -7.98
N ASP A 375 -2.92 17.43 -7.51
CA ASP A 375 -1.75 17.01 -8.29
C ASP A 375 -2.10 16.04 -9.42
N ASN A 376 -3.33 15.48 -9.40
CA ASN A 376 -3.85 14.52 -10.34
C ASN A 376 -3.04 13.20 -10.42
N ILE A 377 -2.38 12.84 -9.34
CA ILE A 377 -1.58 11.62 -9.18
C ILE A 377 -2.04 10.87 -7.94
N HIS A 378 -1.95 11.53 -6.76
CA HIS A 378 -2.25 10.92 -5.49
C HIS A 378 -3.73 10.98 -5.18
N LEU A 379 -4.22 9.94 -4.53
CA LEU A 379 -5.59 9.90 -4.04
C LEU A 379 -5.71 10.70 -2.73
N THR A 380 -6.91 11.14 -2.40
CA THR A 380 -7.22 11.65 -1.06
C THR A 380 -7.38 10.47 -0.08
N VAL A 381 -7.50 10.76 1.22
CA VAL A 381 -7.85 9.74 2.23
C VAL A 381 -9.09 8.95 1.80
N LYS A 382 -10.13 9.64 1.30
CA LYS A 382 -11.36 9.03 0.80
C LYS A 382 -11.09 8.10 -0.40
N GLY A 383 -10.21 8.52 -1.32
CA GLY A 383 -9.84 7.72 -2.50
C GLY A 383 -9.01 6.49 -2.15
N TYR A 384 -8.05 6.62 -1.23
CA TYR A 384 -7.25 5.48 -0.77
C TYR A 384 -8.09 4.46 -0.01
N ARG A 385 -9.04 4.90 0.84
CA ARG A 385 -9.98 3.99 1.50
C ARG A 385 -10.81 3.22 0.48
N LEU A 386 -11.34 3.91 -0.54
CA LEU A 386 -12.07 3.26 -1.63
C LEU A 386 -11.19 2.24 -2.37
N LYS A 387 -9.92 2.57 -2.68
CA LYS A 387 -8.98 1.61 -3.30
C LYS A 387 -8.80 0.37 -2.43
N GLY A 388 -8.56 0.54 -1.13
CA GLY A 388 -8.38 -0.56 -0.19
C GLY A 388 -9.64 -1.42 -0.02
N GLN A 389 -10.81 -0.77 0.06
CA GLN A 389 -12.10 -1.44 0.11
C GLN A 389 -12.33 -2.30 -1.13
N LEU A 390 -12.12 -1.73 -2.32
CA LEU A 390 -12.30 -2.46 -3.59
C LEU A 390 -11.28 -3.60 -3.73
N MET A 391 -10.01 -3.41 -3.35
CA MET A 391 -9.00 -4.47 -3.39
C MET A 391 -9.33 -5.62 -2.43
N GLY A 392 -9.70 -5.31 -1.17
CA GLY A 392 -10.15 -6.33 -0.22
C GLY A 392 -11.38 -7.09 -0.72
N GLN A 393 -12.36 -6.37 -1.26
CA GLN A 393 -13.55 -6.98 -1.86
C GLN A 393 -13.22 -7.83 -3.09
N ALA A 394 -12.27 -7.40 -3.95
CA ALA A 394 -11.82 -8.18 -5.10
C ALA A 394 -11.22 -9.53 -4.70
N ILE A 395 -10.42 -9.55 -3.64
CA ILE A 395 -9.88 -10.80 -3.08
C ILE A 395 -11.04 -11.71 -2.67
N LEU A 396 -12.04 -11.20 -1.94
CA LEU A 396 -13.19 -11.97 -1.48
C LEU A 396 -14.11 -12.43 -2.63
N ASN A 397 -14.44 -11.56 -3.56
CA ASN A 397 -15.27 -11.89 -4.72
C ASN A 397 -14.67 -13.04 -5.53
N SER A 398 -13.35 -13.10 -5.60
CA SER A 398 -12.64 -14.14 -6.34
C SER A 398 -12.62 -15.48 -5.61
N LEU A 399 -12.90 -15.53 -4.29
CA LEU A 399 -13.00 -16.80 -3.54
C LEU A 399 -14.20 -17.65 -4.01
N ASP A 400 -15.26 -17.01 -4.49
CA ASP A 400 -16.50 -17.66 -4.91
C ASP A 400 -16.58 -17.88 -6.42
N SER A 401 -15.84 -17.09 -7.22
CA SER A 401 -15.88 -17.16 -8.69
C SER A 401 -14.50 -17.43 -9.28
N ALA A 402 -14.36 -18.55 -9.98
CA ALA A 402 -13.13 -18.89 -10.71
C ALA A 402 -12.99 -18.05 -11.99
N ALA A 403 -12.58 -16.79 -11.86
CA ALA A 403 -12.26 -15.94 -13.01
C ALA A 403 -10.82 -16.20 -13.47
N SER A 404 -10.63 -17.01 -14.53
CA SER A 404 -9.30 -17.16 -15.15
C SER A 404 -9.00 -15.97 -16.08
N ILE A 405 -7.73 -15.63 -16.25
CA ILE A 405 -7.28 -14.59 -17.22
C ILE A 405 -7.83 -14.89 -18.63
N GLN A 406 -7.98 -16.14 -19.00
CA GLN A 406 -8.51 -16.55 -20.31
C GLN A 406 -9.97 -16.14 -20.52
N ASN A 407 -10.81 -16.15 -19.49
CA ASN A 407 -12.21 -15.72 -19.58
C ASN A 407 -12.35 -14.19 -19.66
N ILE A 408 -11.35 -13.46 -19.18
CA ILE A 408 -11.35 -12.00 -19.14
C ILE A 408 -10.96 -11.42 -20.49
N ASP A 409 -10.08 -12.08 -21.24
CA ASP A 409 -9.72 -11.65 -22.59
C ASP A 409 -10.95 -11.62 -23.51
N SER A 410 -11.93 -12.51 -23.33
CA SER A 410 -13.20 -12.47 -24.06
C SER A 410 -14.09 -11.30 -23.68
N LEU A 411 -14.09 -10.89 -22.41
CA LEU A 411 -14.78 -9.68 -21.92
C LEU A 411 -14.10 -8.38 -22.41
N TRP A 412 -12.78 -8.42 -22.60
CA TRP A 412 -12.02 -7.31 -23.18
C TRP A 412 -12.43 -7.00 -24.61
N ILE A 413 -12.48 -8.02 -25.47
CA ILE A 413 -12.81 -7.89 -26.88
C ILE A 413 -14.24 -7.36 -27.07
N ALA A 414 -15.17 -7.77 -26.19
CA ALA A 414 -16.55 -7.33 -26.25
C ALA A 414 -16.78 -5.88 -25.79
N ASN A 415 -15.91 -5.34 -24.92
CA ASN A 415 -16.10 -4.01 -24.31
C ASN A 415 -15.04 -2.95 -24.70
N ASP A 416 -14.00 -3.32 -25.45
CA ASP A 416 -12.98 -2.37 -25.93
C ASP A 416 -13.45 -1.55 -27.16
N THR A 417 -14.65 -1.79 -27.65
CA THR A 417 -15.39 -0.89 -28.53
C THR A 417 -16.02 0.26 -27.72
N ILE A 418 -15.28 0.86 -26.77
CA ILE A 418 -15.59 2.22 -26.37
C ILE A 418 -15.20 3.06 -27.58
N PRO A 419 -16.16 3.69 -28.28
CA PRO A 419 -15.82 4.60 -29.35
C PRO A 419 -14.78 5.58 -28.75
N GLU A 420 -13.66 5.81 -29.43
CA GLU A 420 -12.87 6.96 -29.08
C GLU A 420 -13.86 8.11 -28.94
N PRO A 421 -13.92 8.81 -27.79
CA PRO A 421 -14.80 9.95 -27.66
C PRO A 421 -14.50 10.78 -28.90
N ALA A 422 -15.54 11.01 -29.71
CA ALA A 422 -15.43 11.85 -30.91
C ALA A 422 -14.52 13.00 -30.48
N LYS A 423 -13.44 13.25 -31.24
CA LYS A 423 -12.55 14.36 -30.97
C LYS A 423 -13.48 15.49 -30.58
N GLU A 424 -13.42 15.95 -29.32
CA GLU A 424 -14.06 17.20 -28.95
C GLU A 424 -13.56 18.13 -30.06
N VAL A 425 -14.43 18.39 -31.01
CA VAL A 425 -14.24 19.49 -31.95
C VAL A 425 -14.01 20.63 -30.98
N GLU A 426 -12.76 21.09 -30.88
CA GLU A 426 -12.49 22.39 -30.28
C GLU A 426 -13.54 23.27 -30.94
N GLN A 427 -14.59 23.55 -30.14
CA GLN A 427 -15.46 24.66 -30.52
C GLN A 427 -14.49 25.81 -30.60
N GLU A 428 -14.10 26.16 -31.84
CA GLU A 428 -13.55 27.47 -32.12
C GLU A 428 -14.45 28.41 -31.32
N LYS A 429 -13.93 28.88 -30.21
CA LYS A 429 -14.52 30.03 -29.55
C LYS A 429 -14.52 31.10 -30.62
N THR A 430 -15.62 31.22 -31.29
CA THR A 430 -15.96 32.40 -32.05
C THR A 430 -15.69 33.56 -31.11
N THR A 431 -14.53 34.16 -31.29
CA THR A 431 -14.17 35.43 -30.70
C THR A 431 -15.14 36.45 -31.28
N THR A 432 -16.24 36.63 -30.59
CA THR A 432 -17.01 37.85 -30.76
C THR A 432 -16.04 38.99 -30.41
N ASN A 433 -15.68 39.73 -31.48
CA ASN A 433 -14.95 40.99 -31.42
C ASN A 433 -15.66 41.95 -30.45
N ASN A 434 -15.29 41.93 -29.18
CA ASN A 434 -15.44 43.08 -28.33
C ASN A 434 -14.07 43.76 -28.22
N LYS A 435 -13.92 44.87 -28.92
CA LYS A 435 -12.81 45.81 -28.81
C LYS A 435 -12.59 46.15 -27.33
N GLY A 436 -11.42 45.76 -26.77
CA GLY A 436 -10.84 46.62 -25.78
C GLY A 436 -10.51 46.09 -24.39
N SER A 437 -9.98 44.87 -24.17
CA SER A 437 -9.06 44.68 -23.04
C SER A 437 -8.16 43.46 -23.26
N LYS A 438 -6.86 43.71 -23.36
CA LYS A 438 -5.84 42.65 -23.41
C LYS A 438 -5.47 42.29 -21.95
N TYR A 439 -5.77 41.10 -21.55
CA TYR A 439 -5.29 40.58 -20.25
C TYR A 439 -4.03 39.76 -20.44
N TYR A 440 -3.07 39.93 -19.52
CA TYR A 440 -1.86 39.12 -19.44
C TYR A 440 -1.86 38.35 -18.12
N VAL A 441 -1.69 37.05 -18.17
CA VAL A 441 -1.60 36.20 -16.96
C VAL A 441 -0.15 36.21 -16.48
N VAL A 442 0.08 36.80 -15.32
CA VAL A 442 1.41 36.91 -14.67
C VAL A 442 1.91 35.51 -14.29
N LYS A 443 3.17 35.20 -14.65
CA LYS A 443 3.85 33.95 -14.34
C LYS A 443 4.94 34.17 -13.29
N LYS A 444 5.31 33.11 -12.58
CA LYS A 444 6.39 33.15 -11.62
C LYS A 444 7.71 33.60 -12.29
N GLY A 445 8.30 34.71 -11.80
CA GLY A 445 9.48 35.32 -12.36
C GLY A 445 9.20 36.51 -13.30
N ASP A 446 7.95 36.86 -13.59
CA ASP A 446 7.62 38.05 -14.35
C ASP A 446 7.83 39.34 -13.53
N THR A 447 8.31 40.35 -14.22
CA THR A 447 8.39 41.72 -13.70
C THR A 447 7.47 42.63 -14.53
N LEU A 448 6.95 43.70 -13.93
CA LEU A 448 6.09 44.67 -14.66
C LEU A 448 6.79 45.25 -15.90
N SER A 449 8.11 45.49 -15.83
CA SER A 449 8.90 45.94 -16.96
C SER A 449 9.02 44.88 -18.08
N GLY A 450 9.23 43.60 -17.71
CA GLY A 450 9.28 42.50 -18.65
C GLY A 450 7.92 42.25 -19.32
N ILE A 451 6.82 42.37 -18.56
CA ILE A 451 5.45 42.26 -19.10
C ILE A 451 5.16 43.43 -20.04
N ALA A 452 5.53 44.65 -19.66
CA ALA A 452 5.34 45.85 -20.48
C ALA A 452 6.08 45.74 -21.83
N ALA A 453 7.35 45.33 -21.81
CA ALA A 453 8.15 45.16 -23.06
C ALA A 453 7.56 44.10 -23.99
N ARG A 454 7.19 42.92 -23.47
CA ARG A 454 6.59 41.84 -24.27
C ARG A 454 5.24 42.20 -24.88
N ASN A 455 4.47 43.07 -24.22
CA ASN A 455 3.13 43.45 -24.67
C ASN A 455 3.11 44.83 -25.34
N LYS A 456 4.27 45.38 -25.70
CA LYS A 456 4.42 46.69 -26.37
C LYS A 456 3.63 47.83 -25.68
N THR A 457 3.76 47.89 -24.33
CA THR A 457 3.12 48.87 -23.46
C THR A 457 4.11 49.43 -22.46
N THR A 458 3.67 50.28 -21.53
CA THR A 458 4.52 50.85 -20.49
C THR A 458 4.11 50.33 -19.10
N VAL A 459 5.04 50.30 -18.15
CA VAL A 459 4.78 49.95 -16.75
C VAL A 459 3.71 50.88 -16.16
N THR A 460 3.75 52.16 -16.49
CA THR A 460 2.76 53.15 -16.07
C THR A 460 1.34 52.83 -16.58
N ALA A 461 1.23 52.41 -17.83
CA ALA A 461 -0.04 51.99 -18.41
C ALA A 461 -0.63 50.74 -17.75
N ILE A 462 0.26 49.75 -17.42
CA ILE A 462 -0.14 48.53 -16.71
C ILE A 462 -0.61 48.89 -15.28
N LYS A 463 0.13 49.70 -14.57
CA LYS A 463 -0.26 50.17 -13.21
C LYS A 463 -1.60 50.88 -13.22
N LYS A 464 -1.77 51.86 -14.13
CA LYS A 464 -3.03 52.60 -14.27
C LYS A 464 -4.24 51.71 -14.59
N ALA A 465 -4.03 50.68 -15.46
CA ALA A 465 -5.10 49.76 -15.83
C ALA A 465 -5.50 48.79 -14.71
N ASN A 466 -4.67 48.59 -13.69
CA ASN A 466 -4.90 47.68 -12.56
C ASN A 466 -5.06 48.43 -11.21
N GLY A 467 -5.13 49.76 -11.18
CA GLY A 467 -5.28 50.52 -9.95
C GLY A 467 -4.06 50.46 -9.01
N LEU A 468 -2.85 50.27 -9.53
CA LEU A 468 -1.59 50.11 -8.80
C LEU A 468 -0.74 51.39 -8.84
#